data_8f3aea6a86ac425e9c310d52ec3fc74d
#
_entry.id   8f3aea6a86ac425e9c310d52ec3fc74d
#
_cell.length_a   1.000
_cell.length_b   1.000
_cell.length_c   1.000
_cell.angle_alpha   90.00
_cell.angle_beta   90.00
_cell.angle_gamma   90.00
#
_symmetry.space_group_name_H-M   'P 1'
#
loop_
_entity.id
_entity.type
_entity.pdbx_description
1 polymer ?
#
loop_
_entity_poly.entity_id
_entity_poly.type
_entity_poly.pdbx_seq_one_letter_code
_entity_poly.pdbx_strand_id
1 'polypeptide(L)'
;MFSQGCNPMQKFETIFRLAANRHGGEEAFREKLAEHYYGTDMEAVAAPKSDDRWLAEFTLRVFQSGFNWKVVENKWDGFEAAFWNFNPAKCAEIDMDDMERLTADKAIVRNPVKIKTVAPNARMIMAMSEQ
;
A
#
# COMPACT_ATOMS: atom_id res chain seq x y z
N MET A 1 8.21 26.69 35.39
CA MET A 1 9.28 26.11 34.56
C MET A 1 8.94 24.67 34.24
N PHE A 2 8.35 24.47 33.07
CA PHE A 2 7.89 23.16 32.67
C PHE A 2 8.83 22.68 31.58
N SER A 3 9.83 21.87 31.93
CA SER A 3 10.45 21.02 30.97
C SER A 3 9.38 19.95 30.62
N GLN A 4 8.69 20.15 29.55
CA GLN A 4 8.09 19.02 28.88
C GLN A 4 9.29 18.19 28.40
N GLY A 5 9.67 17.21 29.24
CA GLY A 5 10.65 16.25 28.82
C GLY A 5 10.14 15.63 27.52
N CYS A 6 10.88 15.81 26.43
CA CYS A 6 10.78 14.92 25.29
C CYS A 6 10.73 13.52 25.87
N ASN A 7 9.61 12.84 25.69
CA ASN A 7 9.52 11.42 26.03
C ASN A 7 10.70 10.75 25.31
N PRO A 8 11.71 10.25 26.00
CA PRO A 8 12.83 9.67 25.30
C PRO A 8 12.28 8.57 24.40
N MET A 9 12.64 8.65 23.13
CA MET A 9 12.25 7.65 22.15
C MET A 9 12.60 6.27 22.73
N GLN A 10 11.58 5.49 23.02
CA GLN A 10 11.78 4.18 23.66
C GLN A 10 12.65 3.33 22.74
N LYS A 11 13.60 2.62 23.32
CA LYS A 11 14.45 1.71 22.58
C LYS A 11 13.60 0.65 21.89
N PHE A 12 13.94 0.26 20.69
CA PHE A 12 13.24 -0.75 19.90
C PHE A 12 12.95 -2.02 20.73
N GLU A 13 13.94 -2.50 21.49
CA GLU A 13 13.79 -3.70 22.33
C GLU A 13 12.65 -3.59 23.36
N THR A 14 12.46 -2.39 23.89
CA THR A 14 11.37 -2.13 24.86
C THR A 14 10.02 -2.18 24.17
N ILE A 15 9.90 -1.56 23.01
CA ILE A 15 8.67 -1.57 22.20
C ILE A 15 8.36 -2.98 21.74
N PHE A 16 9.36 -3.68 21.22
CA PHE A 16 9.21 -5.06 20.77
C PHE A 16 8.75 -5.99 21.90
N ARG A 17 9.36 -5.90 23.08
CA ARG A 17 8.99 -6.71 24.26
C ARG A 17 7.57 -6.43 24.73
N LEU A 18 7.14 -5.16 24.75
CA LEU A 18 5.77 -4.79 25.12
C LEU A 18 4.77 -5.34 24.11
N ALA A 19 5.07 -5.27 22.84
CA ALA A 19 4.25 -5.85 21.77
C ALA A 19 4.19 -7.37 21.88
N ALA A 20 5.33 -8.03 22.05
CA ALA A 20 5.43 -9.48 22.21
C ALA A 20 4.58 -9.98 23.40
N ASN A 21 4.64 -9.30 24.53
CA ASN A 21 3.84 -9.66 25.71
C ASN A 21 2.32 -9.59 25.46
N ARG A 22 1.88 -8.67 24.61
CA ARG A 22 0.45 -8.55 24.23
C ARG A 22 0.00 -9.64 23.25
N HIS A 23 0.93 -10.26 22.55
CA HIS A 23 0.66 -11.26 21.52
C HIS A 23 1.06 -12.67 21.88
N GLY A 24 1.21 -12.97 23.18
CA GLY A 24 1.46 -14.32 23.67
C GLY A 24 2.93 -14.69 23.76
N GLY A 25 3.83 -13.72 23.77
CA GLY A 25 5.28 -13.89 23.89
C GLY A 25 6.03 -13.63 22.59
N GLU A 26 7.35 -13.63 22.68
CA GLU A 26 8.22 -13.24 21.56
C GLU A 26 8.07 -14.14 20.34
N GLU A 27 8.00 -15.46 20.55
CA GLU A 27 7.89 -16.45 19.47
C GLU A 27 6.56 -16.30 18.73
N ALA A 28 5.44 -16.26 19.45
CA ALA A 28 4.11 -16.05 18.88
C ALA A 28 3.98 -14.69 18.16
N PHE A 29 4.66 -13.67 18.67
CA PHE A 29 4.68 -12.37 18.04
C PHE A 29 5.50 -12.35 16.76
N ARG A 30 6.65 -13.05 16.73
CA ARG A 30 7.45 -13.21 15.51
C ARG A 30 6.71 -13.99 14.43
N GLU A 31 5.98 -15.05 14.80
CA GLU A 31 5.12 -15.79 13.87
C GLU A 31 4.05 -14.89 13.26
N LYS A 32 3.36 -14.10 14.08
CA LYS A 32 2.36 -13.12 13.59
C LYS A 32 2.95 -12.06 12.68
N LEU A 33 4.14 -11.57 12.99
CA LEU A 33 4.84 -10.64 12.09
C LEU A 33 5.18 -11.31 10.76
N ALA A 34 5.64 -12.57 10.79
CA ALA A 34 5.95 -13.31 9.58
C ALA A 34 4.71 -13.56 8.71
N GLU A 35 3.56 -13.85 9.31
CA GLU A 35 2.28 -13.99 8.59
C GLU A 35 1.84 -12.67 7.92
N HIS A 36 2.11 -11.53 8.56
CA HIS A 36 1.76 -10.20 8.04
C HIS A 36 2.76 -9.69 6.98
N TYR A 37 3.99 -10.15 7.04
CA TYR A 37 5.03 -9.88 6.05
C TYR A 37 5.09 -11.02 5.04
N TYR A 38 4.14 -11.10 4.12
CA TYR A 38 4.16 -11.92 2.90
C TYR A 38 5.01 -13.20 2.98
N GLY A 39 4.78 -14.04 4.00
CA GLY A 39 5.43 -15.36 4.11
C GLY A 39 6.96 -15.29 4.15
N THR A 40 7.50 -15.27 5.30
CA THR A 40 8.79 -15.82 5.78
C THR A 40 10.10 -15.43 5.11
N ASP A 41 10.14 -14.79 3.97
CA ASP A 41 11.41 -14.49 3.32
C ASP A 41 11.53 -12.97 3.04
N MET A 42 12.24 -12.28 3.92
CA MET A 42 12.55 -10.85 3.73
C MET A 42 13.37 -10.61 2.45
N GLU A 43 14.04 -11.61 1.92
CA GLU A 43 14.71 -11.56 0.62
C GLU A 43 13.74 -11.69 -0.56
N ALA A 44 12.55 -12.28 -0.32
CA ALA A 44 11.51 -12.41 -1.34
C ALA A 44 10.66 -11.16 -1.52
N VAL A 45 10.71 -10.21 -0.58
CA VAL A 45 10.08 -8.88 -0.75
C VAL A 45 11.04 -7.99 -1.54
N ALA A 46 11.32 -8.39 -2.78
CA ALA A 46 12.06 -7.53 -3.70
C ALA A 46 11.25 -6.26 -3.95
N ALA A 47 11.94 -5.11 -3.88
CA ALA A 47 11.34 -3.86 -4.32
C ALA A 47 10.82 -4.01 -5.76
N PRO A 48 9.71 -3.36 -6.12
CA PRO A 48 9.23 -3.35 -7.48
C PRO A 48 10.35 -2.96 -8.45
N LYS A 49 10.46 -3.67 -9.58
CA LYS A 49 11.57 -3.49 -10.54
C LYS A 49 11.26 -2.48 -11.64
N SER A 50 10.00 -2.03 -11.73
CA SER A 50 9.54 -1.17 -12.81
C SER A 50 8.50 -0.17 -12.30
N ASP A 51 8.33 0.92 -13.02
CA ASP A 51 7.43 2.02 -12.63
C ASP A 51 5.97 1.60 -12.56
N ASP A 52 5.53 0.72 -13.44
CA ASP A 52 4.18 0.15 -13.40
C ASP A 52 3.95 -0.66 -12.11
N ARG A 53 4.94 -1.41 -11.67
CA ARG A 53 4.84 -2.18 -10.42
C ARG A 53 4.91 -1.28 -9.18
N TRP A 54 5.65 -0.19 -9.22
CA TRP A 54 5.61 0.82 -8.16
C TRP A 54 4.23 1.48 -8.06
N LEU A 55 3.64 1.83 -9.20
CA LEU A 55 2.30 2.41 -9.24
C LEU A 55 1.25 1.42 -8.71
N ALA A 56 1.37 0.15 -9.08
CA ALA A 56 0.52 -0.92 -8.56
C ALA A 56 0.62 -1.04 -7.03
N GLU A 57 1.83 -1.03 -6.47
CA GLU A 57 2.04 -1.08 -5.02
C GLU A 57 1.46 0.13 -4.30
N PHE A 58 1.67 1.34 -4.79
CA PHE A 58 1.07 2.53 -4.20
C PHE A 58 -0.45 2.47 -4.22
N THR A 59 -1.03 2.06 -5.33
CA THR A 59 -2.48 1.90 -5.48
C THR A 59 -3.01 0.84 -4.51
N LEU A 60 -2.34 -0.31 -4.39
CA LEU A 60 -2.70 -1.35 -3.45
C LEU A 60 -2.76 -0.81 -2.01
N ARG A 61 -1.73 -0.09 -1.57
CA ARG A 61 -1.68 0.48 -0.22
C ARG A 61 -2.75 1.53 0.03
N VAL A 62 -3.03 2.37 -0.96
CA VAL A 62 -4.11 3.37 -0.87
C VAL A 62 -5.46 2.67 -0.72
N PHE A 63 -5.76 1.66 -1.52
CA PHE A 63 -7.04 0.96 -1.44
C PHE A 63 -7.19 0.11 -0.19
N GLN A 64 -6.11 -0.45 0.33
CA GLN A 64 -6.10 -1.19 1.60
C GLN A 64 -6.26 -0.28 2.83
N SER A 65 -5.93 1.00 2.71
CA SER A 65 -6.00 1.96 3.81
C SER A 65 -7.43 2.13 4.33
N GLY A 66 -7.66 1.77 5.59
CA GLY A 66 -8.98 1.85 6.23
C GLY A 66 -10.04 0.93 5.62
N PHE A 67 -9.64 -0.11 4.89
CA PHE A 67 -10.55 -1.02 4.18
C PHE A 67 -10.16 -2.49 4.40
N ASN A 68 -11.04 -3.41 4.06
CA ASN A 68 -10.77 -4.84 4.17
C ASN A 68 -9.74 -5.27 3.10
N TRP A 69 -8.55 -5.62 3.53
CA TRP A 69 -7.44 -6.01 2.66
C TRP A 69 -7.77 -7.20 1.76
N LYS A 70 -8.50 -8.17 2.31
CA LYS A 70 -8.90 -9.37 1.57
C LYS A 70 -9.80 -9.07 0.37
N VAL A 71 -10.71 -8.09 0.53
CA VAL A 71 -11.56 -7.65 -0.58
C VAL A 71 -10.73 -7.02 -1.69
N VAL A 72 -9.74 -6.19 -1.34
CA VAL A 72 -8.84 -5.58 -2.33
C VAL A 72 -8.02 -6.65 -3.05
N GLU A 73 -7.41 -7.57 -2.30
CA GLU A 73 -6.63 -8.67 -2.88
C GLU A 73 -7.46 -9.54 -3.85
N ASN A 74 -8.68 -9.90 -3.45
CA ASN A 74 -9.58 -10.71 -4.29
C ASN A 74 -10.01 -10.01 -5.59
N LYS A 75 -9.97 -8.68 -5.63
CA LYS A 75 -10.30 -7.86 -6.80
C LYS A 75 -9.08 -7.38 -7.58
N TRP A 76 -7.87 -7.82 -7.20
CA TRP A 76 -6.65 -7.23 -7.76
C TRP A 76 -6.52 -7.44 -9.27
N ASP A 77 -6.91 -8.57 -9.80
CA ASP A 77 -6.95 -8.80 -11.26
C ASP A 77 -7.85 -7.78 -11.97
N GLY A 78 -8.96 -7.41 -11.35
CA GLY A 78 -9.84 -6.35 -11.83
C GLY A 78 -9.17 -4.98 -11.84
N PHE A 79 -8.39 -4.66 -10.81
CA PHE A 79 -7.59 -3.44 -10.77
C PHE A 79 -6.54 -3.40 -11.87
N GLU A 80 -5.81 -4.48 -12.07
CA GLU A 80 -4.81 -4.59 -13.15
C GLU A 80 -5.45 -4.33 -14.52
N ALA A 81 -6.60 -4.92 -14.79
CA ALA A 81 -7.32 -4.71 -16.05
C ALA A 81 -7.86 -3.28 -16.18
N ALA A 82 -8.45 -2.74 -15.11
CA ALA A 82 -9.10 -1.42 -15.12
C ALA A 82 -8.10 -0.27 -15.31
N PHE A 83 -6.89 -0.42 -14.78
CA PHE A 83 -5.83 0.60 -14.82
C PHE A 83 -4.71 0.30 -15.84
N TRP A 84 -5.00 -0.46 -16.89
CA TRP A 84 -4.07 -0.79 -17.99
C TRP A 84 -2.75 -1.37 -17.49
N ASN A 85 -2.82 -2.34 -16.58
CA ASN A 85 -1.68 -2.94 -15.88
C ASN A 85 -0.80 -1.89 -15.16
N PHE A 86 -1.42 -0.82 -14.69
CA PHE A 86 -0.74 0.31 -14.03
C PHE A 86 0.35 0.97 -14.88
N ASN A 87 0.15 1.02 -16.19
CA ASN A 87 1.01 1.79 -17.07
C ASN A 87 1.01 3.27 -16.65
N PRO A 88 2.14 3.84 -16.21
CA PRO A 88 2.16 5.19 -15.63
C PRO A 88 1.70 6.26 -16.61
N ALA A 89 2.08 6.16 -17.88
CA ALA A 89 1.71 7.13 -18.90
C ALA A 89 0.18 7.16 -19.12
N LYS A 90 -0.46 5.99 -19.16
CA LYS A 90 -1.92 5.91 -19.28
C LYS A 90 -2.64 6.35 -18.03
N CYS A 91 -2.18 5.92 -16.85
CA CYS A 91 -2.79 6.31 -15.57
C CYS A 91 -2.65 7.80 -15.27
N ALA A 92 -1.57 8.43 -15.74
CA ALA A 92 -1.36 9.88 -15.60
C ALA A 92 -2.41 10.73 -16.34
N GLU A 93 -3.04 10.17 -17.37
CA GLU A 93 -4.00 10.83 -18.26
C GLU A 93 -5.45 10.48 -17.96
N ILE A 94 -5.75 9.85 -16.82
CA ILE A 94 -7.13 9.54 -16.40
C ILE A 94 -7.97 10.82 -16.43
N ASP A 95 -8.99 10.83 -17.27
CA ASP A 95 -9.90 11.94 -17.49
C ASP A 95 -11.29 11.69 -16.84
N MET A 96 -12.25 12.55 -17.15
CA MET A 96 -13.61 12.44 -16.60
C MET A 96 -14.34 11.18 -17.08
N ASP A 97 -14.14 10.80 -18.34
CA ASP A 97 -14.75 9.60 -18.92
C ASP A 97 -14.16 8.34 -18.27
N ASP A 98 -12.86 8.32 -18.04
CA ASP A 98 -12.20 7.27 -17.30
C ASP A 98 -12.69 7.19 -15.84
N MET A 99 -12.90 8.34 -15.21
CA MET A 99 -13.45 8.37 -13.85
C MET A 99 -14.86 7.79 -13.80
N GLU A 100 -15.70 8.12 -14.78
CA GLU A 100 -17.05 7.54 -14.88
C GLU A 100 -16.99 6.01 -15.07
N ARG A 101 -16.14 5.55 -15.99
CA ARG A 101 -15.90 4.11 -16.23
C ARG A 101 -15.43 3.40 -14.97
N LEU A 102 -14.42 3.94 -14.29
CA LEU A 102 -13.80 3.34 -13.10
C LEU A 102 -14.76 3.30 -11.90
N THR A 103 -15.54 4.35 -11.70
CA THR A 103 -16.52 4.40 -10.61
C THR A 103 -17.74 3.51 -10.85
N ALA A 104 -17.97 3.07 -12.07
CA ALA A 104 -18.99 2.10 -12.43
C ALA A 104 -18.49 0.64 -12.49
N ASP A 105 -17.18 0.42 -12.48
CA ASP A 105 -16.56 -0.89 -12.63
C ASP A 105 -16.70 -1.74 -11.35
N LYS A 106 -17.49 -2.79 -11.41
CA LYS A 106 -17.72 -3.72 -10.29
C LYS A 106 -16.52 -4.63 -10.00
N ALA A 107 -15.58 -4.73 -10.92
CA ALA A 107 -14.37 -5.54 -10.75
C ALA A 107 -13.34 -4.90 -9.79
N ILE A 108 -13.52 -3.63 -9.45
CA ILE A 108 -12.68 -2.91 -8.50
C ILE A 108 -13.48 -2.39 -7.30
N VAL A 109 -12.79 -1.89 -6.29
CA VAL A 109 -13.41 -1.12 -5.20
C VAL A 109 -13.72 0.28 -5.71
N ARG A 110 -15.02 0.61 -5.81
CA ARG A 110 -15.51 1.85 -6.42
C ARG A 110 -15.47 3.02 -5.44
N ASN A 111 -14.29 3.42 -5.04
CA ASN A 111 -14.07 4.59 -4.19
C ASN A 111 -13.49 5.75 -5.01
N PRO A 112 -14.28 6.77 -5.34
CA PRO A 112 -13.83 7.86 -6.22
C PRO A 112 -12.63 8.62 -5.65
N VAL A 113 -12.55 8.79 -4.34
CA VAL A 113 -11.45 9.49 -3.67
C VAL A 113 -10.14 8.73 -3.86
N LYS A 114 -10.16 7.41 -3.68
CA LYS A 114 -8.99 6.55 -3.88
C LYS A 114 -8.62 6.42 -5.35
N ILE A 115 -9.59 6.28 -6.25
CA ILE A 115 -9.36 6.24 -7.70
C ILE A 115 -8.66 7.52 -8.17
N LYS A 116 -9.05 8.69 -7.67
CA LYS A 116 -8.43 9.97 -8.01
C LYS A 116 -6.95 10.07 -7.63
N THR A 117 -6.46 9.25 -6.73
CA THR A 117 -5.04 9.28 -6.32
C THR A 117 -4.12 8.64 -7.35
N VAL A 118 -4.63 7.82 -8.24
CA VAL A 118 -3.81 7.05 -9.19
C VAL A 118 -3.09 7.95 -10.18
N ALA A 119 -3.77 8.91 -10.78
CA ALA A 119 -3.17 9.83 -11.75
C ALA A 119 -2.04 10.70 -11.17
N PRO A 120 -2.22 11.38 -10.02
CA PRO A 120 -1.11 12.12 -9.38
C PRO A 120 0.08 11.23 -9.01
N ASN A 121 -0.17 10.02 -8.52
CA ASN A 121 0.89 9.07 -8.19
C ASN A 121 1.64 8.60 -9.45
N ALA A 122 0.93 8.36 -10.55
CA ALA A 122 1.54 8.04 -11.83
C ALA A 122 2.47 9.16 -12.34
N ARG A 123 1.99 10.40 -12.27
CA ARG A 123 2.81 11.58 -12.65
C ARG A 123 4.04 11.73 -11.76
N MET A 124 3.91 11.50 -10.47
CA MET A 124 5.03 11.53 -9.53
C MET A 124 6.09 10.49 -9.89
N ILE A 125 5.68 9.25 -10.15
CA ILE A 125 6.60 8.17 -10.52
C ILE A 125 7.34 8.50 -11.82
N MET A 126 6.63 9.00 -12.83
CA MET A 126 7.23 9.41 -14.10
C MET A 126 8.26 10.52 -13.91
N ALA A 127 7.94 11.52 -13.10
CA ALA A 127 8.87 12.62 -12.79
C ALA A 127 10.12 12.14 -12.04
N MET A 128 9.99 11.16 -11.16
CA MET A 128 11.12 10.57 -10.45
C MET A 128 12.01 9.74 -11.36
N SER A 129 11.45 9.06 -12.35
CA SER A 129 12.20 8.23 -13.31
C SER A 129 13.03 9.06 -14.30
N GLU A 130 12.70 10.33 -14.50
CA GLU A 130 13.43 11.24 -15.40
C GLU A 130 14.69 11.87 -14.75
N GLN A 131 14.92 11.63 -13.45
CA GLN A 131 16.09 12.12 -12.72
C GLN A 131 17.24 11.11 -12.72
#